data_87b0cb59a6946dddabfb0a42c45a8f98
#
_entry.id   87b0cb59a6946dddabfb0a42c45a8f98
#
_cell.length_a   1.000
_cell.length_b   1.000
_cell.length_c   1.000
_cell.angle_alpha   90.00
_cell.angle_beta   90.00
_cell.angle_gamma   90.00
#
_symmetry.space_group_name_H-M   'P 1'
#
loop_
_entity.id
_entity.type
_entity.pdbx_description
1 polymer ?
#
loop_
_entity_poly.entity_id
_entity_poly.type
_entity_poly.pdbx_seq_one_letter_code
_entity_poly.pdbx_strand_id
1 'polypeptide(L)'
;MGNWVRTSWDCNGRSLLLFLLLLSMPTFLAYCTKPLTHRQEMVANRSQKKVFRHKSDVVREAVERVLEKKKFYLDTRQSNELHIQTEWLEESGYRSMAVVDIKPLKRNQTELKLQLHLEEKLAFRDKWEPMDEIGEDTYKIMLGDIEMECYRVLYDRS
;
A
#
# COMPACT_ATOMS: atom_id res chain seq x y z
N MET A 1 -66.03 -11.36 57.20
CA MET A 1 -66.24 -10.42 56.08
C MET A 1 -64.85 -10.06 55.52
N GLY A 2 -64.38 -10.76 54.54
CA GLY A 2 -63.05 -10.62 53.98
C GLY A 2 -63.14 -10.22 52.52
N ASN A 3 -62.67 -9.06 52.21
CA ASN A 3 -62.59 -8.58 50.81
C ASN A 3 -61.31 -9.10 50.15
N TRP A 4 -61.49 -9.91 49.15
CA TRP A 4 -60.41 -10.30 48.22
C TRP A 4 -60.23 -9.24 47.15
N VAL A 5 -59.08 -8.55 47.14
CA VAL A 5 -58.66 -7.68 46.05
C VAL A 5 -57.97 -8.55 45.02
N ARG A 6 -58.56 -8.70 43.85
CA ARG A 6 -57.94 -9.30 42.65
C ARG A 6 -57.05 -8.21 42.02
N THR A 7 -55.77 -8.40 42.08
CA THR A 7 -54.83 -7.67 41.20
C THR A 7 -54.75 -8.39 39.85
N SER A 8 -55.31 -7.76 38.83
CA SER A 8 -55.13 -8.19 37.43
C SER A 8 -53.73 -7.77 37.00
N TRP A 9 -52.98 -8.77 36.59
CA TRP A 9 -51.69 -8.54 35.90
C TRP A 9 -51.98 -8.33 34.43
N ASP A 10 -52.07 -7.11 33.95
CA ASP A 10 -52.05 -6.79 32.55
C ASP A 10 -50.60 -6.93 32.04
N CYS A 11 -50.32 -8.11 31.48
CA CYS A 11 -49.10 -8.32 30.69
C CYS A 11 -49.22 -7.50 29.41
N ASN A 12 -48.72 -6.25 29.47
CA ASN A 12 -48.62 -5.38 28.33
C ASN A 12 -47.59 -5.97 27.33
N GLY A 13 -48.13 -6.65 26.30
CA GLY A 13 -47.35 -7.20 25.19
C GLY A 13 -46.49 -6.18 24.43
N ARG A 14 -46.60 -4.88 24.77
CA ARG A 14 -45.78 -3.81 24.24
C ARG A 14 -44.34 -3.82 24.75
N SER A 15 -44.13 -4.33 25.99
CA SER A 15 -42.75 -4.36 26.56
C SER A 15 -41.88 -5.45 25.96
N LEU A 16 -42.51 -6.57 25.55
CA LEU A 16 -41.78 -7.69 24.93
C LEU A 16 -41.32 -7.36 23.49
N LEU A 17 -42.11 -6.58 22.75
CA LEU A 17 -41.78 -6.14 21.39
C LEU A 17 -40.60 -5.10 21.40
N LEU A 18 -40.55 -4.24 22.40
CA LEU A 18 -39.45 -3.28 22.57
C LEU A 18 -38.14 -3.99 22.93
N PHE A 19 -38.20 -5.06 23.74
CA PHE A 19 -37.02 -5.85 24.10
C PHE A 19 -36.46 -6.66 22.91
N LEU A 20 -37.34 -7.17 22.04
CA LEU A 20 -36.96 -7.88 20.81
C LEU A 20 -36.33 -6.93 19.78
N LEU A 21 -36.79 -5.68 19.69
CA LEU A 21 -36.23 -4.67 18.81
C LEU A 21 -34.84 -4.19 19.27
N LEU A 22 -34.57 -4.15 20.58
CA LEU A 22 -33.26 -3.80 21.14
C LEU A 22 -32.21 -4.90 20.99
N LEU A 23 -32.62 -6.17 20.89
CA LEU A 23 -31.70 -7.31 20.68
C LEU A 23 -31.29 -7.49 19.23
N SER A 24 -32.02 -6.91 18.25
CA SER A 24 -31.71 -7.02 16.83
C SER A 24 -30.73 -5.96 16.30
N MET A 25 -30.42 -4.93 17.08
CA MET A 25 -29.56 -3.82 16.66
C MET A 25 -28.03 -4.06 16.65
N PRO A 26 -27.44 -4.99 17.42
CA PRO A 26 -25.98 -5.12 17.41
C PRO A 26 -25.40 -5.82 16.18
N THR A 27 -26.20 -6.48 15.35
CA THR A 27 -25.67 -7.24 14.20
C THR A 27 -25.45 -6.39 12.95
N PHE A 28 -26.04 -5.20 12.85
CA PHE A 28 -25.88 -4.33 11.66
C PHE A 28 -24.61 -3.45 11.68
N LEU A 29 -24.02 -3.20 12.85
CA LEU A 29 -22.81 -2.38 12.97
C LEU A 29 -21.50 -3.15 12.67
N ALA A 30 -21.56 -4.49 12.68
CA ALA A 30 -20.37 -5.32 12.43
C ALA A 30 -20.02 -5.47 10.93
N TYR A 31 -20.92 -5.09 10.01
CA TYR A 31 -20.69 -5.27 8.56
C TYR A 31 -20.00 -4.12 7.86
N CYS A 32 -19.80 -2.97 8.52
CA CYS A 32 -19.18 -1.79 7.89
C CYS A 32 -17.71 -1.55 8.23
N THR A 33 -17.09 -2.37 9.02
CA THR A 33 -15.65 -2.29 9.25
C THR A 33 -14.92 -3.45 8.56
N LYS A 34 -14.92 -3.46 7.22
CA LYS A 34 -13.79 -4.12 6.54
C LYS A 34 -12.54 -3.38 6.98
N PRO A 35 -11.59 -4.03 7.66
CA PRO A 35 -10.41 -3.34 8.13
C PRO A 35 -9.70 -2.71 6.93
N LEU A 36 -9.35 -1.43 7.03
CA LEU A 36 -8.53 -0.70 6.06
C LEU A 36 -7.23 -1.45 5.69
N THR A 37 -6.80 -2.36 6.55
CA THR A 37 -5.62 -3.23 6.39
C THR A 37 -5.66 -4.09 5.14
N HIS A 38 -6.82 -4.60 4.70
CA HIS A 38 -6.87 -5.45 3.50
C HIS A 38 -6.63 -4.65 2.20
N ARG A 39 -7.06 -3.38 2.16
CA ARG A 39 -6.80 -2.50 1.01
C ARG A 39 -5.33 -2.07 0.96
N GLN A 40 -4.74 -1.77 2.11
CA GLN A 40 -3.31 -1.48 2.23
C GLN A 40 -2.44 -2.69 1.90
N GLU A 41 -2.84 -3.90 2.30
CA GLU A 41 -2.12 -5.13 1.95
C GLU A 41 -2.20 -5.46 0.46
N MET A 42 -3.33 -5.19 -0.24
CA MET A 42 -3.43 -5.41 -1.68
C MET A 42 -2.54 -4.44 -2.49
N VAL A 43 -2.41 -3.19 -2.05
CA VAL A 43 -1.52 -2.20 -2.68
C VAL A 43 -0.05 -2.54 -2.41
N ALA A 44 0.28 -2.97 -1.19
CA ALA A 44 1.63 -3.37 -0.82
C ALA A 44 2.12 -4.63 -1.55
N ASN A 45 1.23 -5.48 -2.05
CA ASN A 45 1.59 -6.73 -2.74
C ASN A 45 1.88 -6.58 -4.24
N ARG A 46 1.66 -5.42 -4.85
CA ARG A 46 2.00 -5.18 -6.26
C ARG A 46 3.46 -4.76 -6.41
N SER A 47 4.34 -5.72 -6.23
CA SER A 47 5.76 -5.54 -6.54
C SER A 47 6.12 -6.37 -7.76
N GLN A 48 6.97 -5.84 -8.63
CA GLN A 48 7.56 -6.61 -9.71
C GLN A 48 9.02 -6.95 -9.43
N LYS A 49 9.40 -8.17 -9.77
CA LYS A 49 10.77 -8.67 -9.63
C LYS A 49 11.41 -8.89 -10.97
N LYS A 50 12.69 -8.57 -11.08
CA LYS A 50 13.52 -8.86 -12.26
C LYS A 50 14.91 -9.26 -11.81
N VAL A 51 15.50 -10.25 -12.51
CA VAL A 51 16.89 -10.66 -12.30
C VAL A 51 17.76 -10.00 -13.36
N PHE A 52 18.73 -9.22 -12.91
CA PHE A 52 19.74 -8.57 -13.73
C PHE A 52 21.03 -9.41 -13.75
N ARG A 53 21.72 -9.45 -14.88
CA ARG A 53 23.02 -10.13 -15.03
C ARG A 53 24.18 -9.20 -14.72
N HIS A 54 24.06 -8.46 -13.61
CA HIS A 54 25.02 -7.47 -13.14
C HIS A 54 25.19 -7.61 -11.63
N LYS A 55 26.34 -7.13 -11.12
CA LYS A 55 26.60 -7.05 -9.68
C LYS A 55 25.65 -6.06 -9.00
N SER A 56 25.40 -6.25 -7.72
CA SER A 56 24.47 -5.40 -6.95
C SER A 56 24.86 -3.93 -6.90
N ASP A 57 26.16 -3.62 -6.90
CA ASP A 57 26.66 -2.24 -6.92
C ASP A 57 26.34 -1.51 -8.24
N VAL A 58 26.44 -2.23 -9.38
CA VAL A 58 26.06 -1.70 -10.69
C VAL A 58 24.55 -1.49 -10.76
N VAL A 59 23.76 -2.48 -10.31
CA VAL A 59 22.30 -2.40 -10.32
C VAL A 59 21.83 -1.27 -9.41
N ARG A 60 22.42 -1.11 -8.23
CA ARG A 60 22.11 -0.02 -7.30
C ARG A 60 22.34 1.34 -7.94
N GLU A 61 23.53 1.58 -8.50
CA GLU A 61 23.87 2.84 -9.15
C GLU A 61 22.92 3.14 -10.31
N ALA A 62 22.57 2.11 -11.10
CA ALA A 62 21.60 2.26 -12.19
C ALA A 62 20.21 2.65 -11.68
N VAL A 63 19.74 2.05 -10.57
CA VAL A 63 18.47 2.41 -9.93
C VAL A 63 18.48 3.87 -9.48
N GLU A 64 19.53 4.29 -8.78
CA GLU A 64 19.66 5.66 -8.28
C GLU A 64 19.61 6.67 -9.43
N ARG A 65 20.35 6.42 -10.53
CA ARG A 65 20.35 7.28 -11.72
C ARG A 65 18.98 7.34 -12.40
N VAL A 66 18.24 6.23 -12.48
CA VAL A 66 16.90 6.19 -13.07
C VAL A 66 15.89 6.92 -12.20
N LEU A 67 15.95 6.73 -10.88
CA LEU A 67 15.08 7.42 -9.93
C LEU A 67 15.30 8.94 -10.02
N GLU A 68 16.54 9.39 -10.04
CA GLU A 68 16.91 10.81 -10.18
C GLU A 68 16.38 11.40 -11.50
N LYS A 69 16.58 10.70 -12.64
CA LYS A 69 16.04 11.12 -13.94
C LYS A 69 14.51 11.28 -13.93
N LYS A 70 13.83 10.48 -13.13
CA LYS A 70 12.37 10.54 -12.93
C LYS A 70 11.94 11.46 -11.80
N LYS A 71 12.87 12.24 -11.23
CA LYS A 71 12.67 13.20 -10.13
C LYS A 71 12.26 12.56 -8.79
N PHE A 72 12.51 11.29 -8.61
CA PHE A 72 12.40 10.65 -7.32
C PHE A 72 13.68 10.89 -6.52
N TYR A 73 13.57 11.58 -5.40
CA TYR A 73 14.68 11.84 -4.50
C TYR A 73 14.78 10.76 -3.43
N LEU A 74 16.01 10.34 -3.15
CA LEU A 74 16.27 9.28 -2.17
C LEU A 74 16.00 9.77 -0.74
N ASP A 75 15.22 9.03 0.01
CA ASP A 75 15.16 9.19 1.46
C ASP A 75 16.38 8.50 2.10
N THR A 76 17.39 9.30 2.45
CA THR A 76 18.65 8.81 3.01
C THR A 76 18.48 8.15 4.39
N ARG A 77 17.38 8.41 5.10
CA ARG A 77 17.10 7.83 6.42
C ARG A 77 16.55 6.42 6.30
N GLN A 78 15.84 6.14 5.20
CA GLN A 78 15.19 4.85 4.94
C GLN A 78 15.98 3.99 3.97
N SER A 79 17.01 4.55 3.30
CA SER A 79 17.82 3.84 2.31
C SER A 79 19.10 3.26 2.90
N ASN A 80 19.51 2.09 2.39
CA ASN A 80 20.79 1.45 2.68
C ASN A 80 21.33 0.74 1.43
N GLU A 81 22.43 -0.02 1.54
CA GLU A 81 23.06 -0.68 0.39
C GLU A 81 22.17 -1.62 -0.41
N LEU A 82 21.18 -2.27 0.23
CA LEU A 82 20.31 -3.27 -0.38
C LEU A 82 18.84 -2.83 -0.44
N HIS A 83 18.53 -1.65 0.08
CA HIS A 83 17.19 -1.11 0.12
C HIS A 83 17.22 0.37 -0.22
N ILE A 84 16.41 0.77 -1.17
CA ILE A 84 16.26 2.17 -1.60
C ILE A 84 14.80 2.54 -1.44
N GLN A 85 14.55 3.61 -0.70
CA GLN A 85 13.26 4.25 -0.61
C GLN A 85 13.38 5.70 -1.03
N THR A 86 12.39 6.21 -1.77
CA THR A 86 12.36 7.62 -2.15
C THR A 86 11.46 8.41 -1.22
N GLU A 87 11.63 9.71 -1.20
CA GLU A 87 10.63 10.62 -0.68
C GLU A 87 9.36 10.59 -1.52
N TRP A 88 8.26 11.11 -0.98
CA TRP A 88 7.05 11.29 -1.75
C TRP A 88 7.22 12.42 -2.76
N LEU A 89 7.01 12.10 -4.04
CA LEU A 89 6.91 13.08 -5.12
C LEU A 89 5.45 13.49 -5.28
N GLU A 90 5.13 14.73 -4.95
CA GLU A 90 3.78 15.29 -5.08
C GLU A 90 3.64 16.05 -6.40
N GLU A 91 2.63 15.70 -7.18
CA GLU A 91 2.32 16.36 -8.46
C GLU A 91 0.81 16.33 -8.74
N SER A 92 0.24 17.52 -8.95
CA SER A 92 -1.16 17.69 -9.45
C SER A 92 -2.23 16.89 -8.67
N GLY A 93 -2.11 16.84 -7.34
CA GLY A 93 -3.09 16.13 -6.50
C GLY A 93 -2.83 14.63 -6.34
N TYR A 94 -1.72 14.15 -6.87
CA TYR A 94 -1.20 12.81 -6.66
C TYR A 94 0.12 12.86 -5.93
N ARG A 95 0.46 11.79 -5.24
CA ARG A 95 1.83 11.58 -4.77
C ARG A 95 2.30 10.16 -5.06
N SER A 96 3.56 10.04 -5.39
CA SER A 96 4.17 8.74 -5.70
C SER A 96 5.47 8.55 -4.94
N MET A 97 5.79 7.30 -4.63
CA MET A 97 7.01 6.88 -3.95
C MET A 97 7.47 5.55 -4.53
N ALA A 98 8.75 5.36 -4.66
CA ALA A 98 9.35 4.10 -5.09
C ALA A 98 10.10 3.43 -3.93
N VAL A 99 9.94 2.12 -3.82
CA VAL A 99 10.70 1.26 -2.91
C VAL A 99 11.36 0.15 -3.73
N VAL A 100 12.66 -0.01 -3.55
CA VAL A 100 13.46 -0.98 -4.29
C VAL A 100 14.26 -1.84 -3.33
N ASP A 101 14.05 -3.15 -3.37
CA ASP A 101 14.86 -4.13 -2.65
C ASP A 101 15.84 -4.78 -3.63
N ILE A 102 17.12 -4.81 -3.28
CA ILE A 102 18.23 -5.36 -4.06
C ILE A 102 18.76 -6.59 -3.37
N LYS A 103 18.68 -7.74 -4.02
CA LYS A 103 19.17 -8.99 -3.47
C LYS A 103 20.28 -9.57 -4.35
N PRO A 104 21.55 -9.54 -3.89
CA PRO A 104 22.63 -10.18 -4.60
C PRO A 104 22.38 -11.70 -4.74
N LEU A 105 22.62 -12.23 -5.92
CA LEU A 105 22.55 -13.65 -6.24
C LEU A 105 23.94 -14.18 -6.60
N LYS A 106 24.03 -15.50 -6.86
CA LYS A 106 25.27 -16.13 -7.34
C LYS A 106 25.62 -15.68 -8.78
N ARG A 107 26.89 -15.77 -9.16
CA ARG A 107 27.38 -15.51 -10.51
C ARG A 107 27.15 -14.10 -11.06
N ASN A 108 27.38 -13.08 -10.23
CA ASN A 108 27.19 -11.67 -10.60
C ASN A 108 25.77 -11.35 -11.08
N GLN A 109 24.76 -11.98 -10.50
CA GLN A 109 23.36 -11.69 -10.73
C GLN A 109 22.77 -10.97 -9.54
N THR A 110 21.74 -10.17 -9.79
CA THR A 110 21.02 -9.42 -8.77
C THR A 110 19.53 -9.50 -9.01
N GLU A 111 18.76 -9.95 -8.04
CA GLU A 111 17.31 -9.82 -8.04
C GLU A 111 16.95 -8.43 -7.52
N LEU A 112 16.15 -7.72 -8.28
CA LEU A 112 15.58 -6.45 -7.91
C LEU A 112 14.08 -6.61 -7.76
N LYS A 113 13.52 -6.13 -6.64
CA LYS A 113 12.10 -6.03 -6.40
C LYS A 113 11.72 -4.56 -6.35
N LEU A 114 10.87 -4.12 -7.28
CA LEU A 114 10.38 -2.75 -7.38
C LEU A 114 8.93 -2.69 -6.89
N GLN A 115 8.65 -1.75 -5.99
CA GLN A 115 7.31 -1.37 -5.56
C GLN A 115 7.11 0.12 -5.81
N LEU A 116 6.01 0.46 -6.45
CA LEU A 116 5.57 1.84 -6.61
C LEU A 116 4.34 2.07 -5.74
N HIS A 117 4.32 3.17 -5.02
CA HIS A 117 3.17 3.63 -4.26
C HIS A 117 2.62 4.87 -4.95
N LEU A 118 1.32 4.90 -5.15
CA LEU A 118 0.61 6.03 -5.74
C LEU A 118 -0.61 6.32 -4.87
N GLU A 119 -0.76 7.58 -4.49
CA GLU A 119 -1.90 8.04 -3.69
C GLU A 119 -2.51 9.29 -4.33
N GLU A 120 -3.82 9.43 -4.22
CA GLU A 120 -4.59 10.59 -4.69
C GLU A 120 -5.06 11.43 -3.50
N LYS A 121 -4.99 12.76 -3.64
CA LYS A 121 -5.50 13.69 -2.62
C LYS A 121 -7.00 13.86 -2.80
N LEU A 122 -7.77 13.53 -1.78
CA LEU A 122 -9.22 13.72 -1.80
C LEU A 122 -9.58 15.21 -1.77
N ALA A 123 -10.40 15.65 -2.73
CA ALA A 123 -10.76 17.06 -2.94
C ALA A 123 -11.41 17.75 -1.73
N PHE A 124 -12.08 17.01 -0.84
CA PHE A 124 -12.82 17.53 0.31
C PHE A 124 -12.23 17.14 1.68
N ARG A 125 -11.14 16.41 1.69
CA ARG A 125 -10.45 15.99 2.90
C ARG A 125 -8.97 16.17 2.66
N ASP A 126 -8.26 16.77 3.58
CA ASP A 126 -6.79 16.84 3.52
C ASP A 126 -6.18 15.47 3.86
N LYS A 127 -6.55 14.47 3.06
CA LYS A 127 -6.18 13.07 3.23
C LYS A 127 -5.79 12.46 1.90
N TRP A 128 -4.74 11.66 1.92
CA TRP A 128 -4.27 10.86 0.81
C TRP A 128 -4.90 9.46 0.86
N GLU A 129 -5.38 8.98 -0.29
CA GLU A 129 -5.88 7.61 -0.42
C GLU A 129 -5.08 6.83 -1.46
N PRO A 130 -4.69 5.57 -1.13
CA PRO A 130 -3.97 4.73 -2.06
C PRO A 130 -4.79 4.47 -3.33
N MET A 131 -4.14 4.55 -4.48
CA MET A 131 -4.72 4.14 -5.76
C MET A 131 -4.52 2.65 -5.99
N ASP A 132 -5.56 1.98 -6.46
CA ASP A 132 -5.57 0.51 -6.63
C ASP A 132 -4.78 0.04 -7.86
N GLU A 133 -4.51 0.91 -8.84
CA GLU A 133 -3.92 0.50 -10.12
C GLU A 133 -2.72 1.35 -10.54
N ILE A 134 -1.52 0.79 -10.32
CA ILE A 134 -0.36 1.17 -11.12
C ILE A 134 -0.26 0.17 -12.26
N GLY A 135 -0.35 0.66 -13.49
CA GLY A 135 -0.33 -0.19 -14.69
C GLY A 135 0.95 -1.04 -14.76
N GLU A 136 0.81 -2.28 -15.18
CA GLU A 136 1.94 -3.21 -15.36
C GLU A 136 3.02 -2.63 -16.29
N ASP A 137 2.61 -1.86 -17.28
CA ASP A 137 3.52 -1.22 -18.23
C ASP A 137 4.44 -0.19 -17.56
N THR A 138 3.99 0.50 -16.50
CA THR A 138 4.84 1.42 -15.73
C THR A 138 6.03 0.69 -15.11
N TYR A 139 5.80 -0.49 -14.55
CA TYR A 139 6.88 -1.34 -14.01
C TYR A 139 7.81 -1.83 -15.11
N LYS A 140 7.27 -2.27 -16.26
CA LYS A 140 8.07 -2.76 -17.38
C LYS A 140 8.99 -1.68 -17.93
N ILE A 141 8.46 -0.46 -18.10
CA ILE A 141 9.24 0.70 -18.56
C ILE A 141 10.36 0.99 -17.56
N MET A 142 10.03 1.09 -16.27
CA MET A 142 11.02 1.44 -15.26
C MET A 142 12.11 0.37 -15.11
N LEU A 143 11.75 -0.91 -15.12
CA LEU A 143 12.71 -2.02 -15.09
C LEU A 143 13.56 -2.10 -16.38
N GLY A 144 13.00 -1.69 -17.52
CA GLY A 144 13.73 -1.54 -18.79
C GLY A 144 14.73 -0.40 -18.76
N ASP A 145 14.33 0.76 -18.22
CA ASP A 145 15.22 1.91 -18.04
C ASP A 145 16.41 1.56 -17.12
N ILE A 146 16.14 0.83 -16.02
CA ILE A 146 17.19 0.36 -15.11
C ILE A 146 18.16 -0.58 -15.83
N GLU A 147 17.66 -1.50 -16.67
CA GLU A 147 18.52 -2.41 -17.44
C GLU A 147 19.45 -1.64 -18.39
N MET A 148 18.90 -0.69 -19.11
CA MET A 148 19.69 0.17 -20.00
C MET A 148 20.72 0.98 -19.24
N GLU A 149 20.36 1.47 -18.06
CA GLU A 149 21.29 2.26 -17.23
C GLU A 149 22.42 1.39 -16.64
N CYS A 150 22.16 0.09 -16.36
CA CYS A 150 23.25 -0.82 -15.96
C CYS A 150 24.37 -0.90 -16.99
N TYR A 151 24.03 -0.93 -18.29
CA TYR A 151 25.05 -0.91 -19.36
C TYR A 151 25.82 0.41 -19.39
N ARG A 152 25.16 1.55 -19.15
CA ARG A 152 25.83 2.86 -19.08
C ARG A 152 26.80 2.94 -17.90
N VAL A 153 26.37 2.49 -16.72
CA VAL A 153 27.23 2.43 -15.54
C VAL A 153 28.49 1.58 -15.80
N LEU A 154 28.35 0.46 -16.47
CA LEU A 154 29.52 -0.37 -16.84
C LEU A 154 30.43 0.32 -17.84
N TYR A 155 29.86 1.03 -18.80
CA TYR A 155 30.64 1.79 -19.78
C TYR A 155 31.40 2.93 -19.12
N ASP A 156 30.78 3.66 -18.19
CA ASP A 156 31.38 4.77 -17.46
C ASP A 156 32.53 4.34 -16.53
N ARG A 157 32.54 3.04 -16.13
CA ARG A 157 33.56 2.46 -15.24
C ARG A 157 34.73 1.80 -16.01
N SER A 158 34.63 1.64 -17.33
CA SER A 158 35.63 0.98 -18.17
C SER A 158 36.65 1.97 -18.73
#